data_91d8933ff517cebafd624e0d889bb892
#
_entry.id   91d8933ff517cebafd624e0d889bb892
#
_cell.length_a   1.000
_cell.length_b   1.000
_cell.length_c   1.000
_cell.angle_alpha   90.00
_cell.angle_beta   90.00
_cell.angle_gamma   90.00
#
_symmetry.space_group_name_H-M   'P 1'
#
loop_
_entity.id
_entity.type
_entity.pdbx_description
1 polymer ?
#
loop_
_entity_poly.entity_id
_entity_poly.type
_entity_poly.pdbx_seq_one_letter_code
_entity_poly.pdbx_strand_id
1 'polypeptide(L)'
;MPGDYEKGEKEYRVIKLFTRLSETEVGLTTRQLADELEVNTRTVQRYVATLRDNAGIDIETKDGRWRIGERSRLPPLQLDHYQATLLLVAVRLLQQLRPEQDPALVGALAHLSRALAVPLVSEYLRRTLAAAERRKPAPERLGVERAVIDGFVQHREIEVRYVDAKGNETKRDLRPYFIEPAAESRHIYVFANDSVSREVRSFRLDRIRTARVLPTTFKVPDDFDIDDALGAAWSIWQGAGGDRVVLRFPEAVRQWVDETPWPARAQRSNINGGGIEVRLDVASEVEMRPWLMRWGSNVEVLEPPSLRAHMAETLAAAAALYASNPGKPGRK
;
A
#
# COMPACT_ATOMS: atom_id res chain seq x y z
N MET A 1 12.77 1.90 32.27
CA MET A 1 13.25 3.18 31.74
C MET A 1 12.04 4.13 31.67
N PRO A 2 12.03 5.30 32.34
CA PRO A 2 10.85 6.20 32.36
C PRO A 2 10.49 6.79 31.01
N GLY A 3 11.43 6.90 30.06
CA GLY A 3 11.25 7.59 28.78
C GLY A 3 10.33 6.93 27.75
N ASP A 4 10.07 5.64 27.83
CA ASP A 4 9.21 4.94 26.85
C ASP A 4 7.71 5.07 27.18
N TYR A 5 7.37 5.22 28.45
CA TYR A 5 6.00 5.45 28.91
C TYR A 5 5.49 6.85 28.51
N GLU A 6 6.33 7.88 28.65
CA GLU A 6 5.97 9.25 28.25
C GLU A 6 5.81 9.42 26.72
N LYS A 7 6.54 8.63 25.94
CA LYS A 7 6.51 8.72 24.47
C LYS A 7 5.22 8.11 23.89
N GLY A 8 4.79 6.95 24.40
CA GLY A 8 3.51 6.32 24.02
C GLY A 8 2.30 7.15 24.42
N GLU A 9 2.35 7.81 25.55
CA GLU A 9 1.30 8.69 26.04
C GLU A 9 1.16 9.96 25.18
N LYS A 10 2.28 10.52 24.70
CA LYS A 10 2.29 11.65 23.76
C LYS A 10 1.64 11.28 22.44
N GLU A 11 1.99 10.13 21.87
CA GLU A 11 1.47 9.65 20.59
C GLU A 11 -0.04 9.38 20.67
N TYR A 12 -0.51 8.76 21.75
CA TYR A 12 -1.93 8.57 22.03
C TYR A 12 -2.68 9.90 22.09
N ARG A 13 -2.14 10.91 22.77
CA ARG A 13 -2.77 12.24 22.87
C ARG A 13 -2.81 12.98 21.54
N VAL A 14 -1.80 12.82 20.67
CA VAL A 14 -1.80 13.38 19.31
C VAL A 14 -2.89 12.75 18.45
N ILE A 15 -3.07 11.43 18.54
CA ILE A 15 -4.15 10.71 17.85
C ILE A 15 -5.52 11.15 18.38
N LYS A 16 -5.68 11.26 19.70
CA LYS A 16 -6.91 11.73 20.33
C LYS A 16 -7.24 13.16 19.89
N LEU A 17 -6.24 14.04 19.79
CA LEU A 17 -6.41 15.39 19.27
C LEU A 17 -6.94 15.38 17.82
N PHE A 18 -6.32 14.62 16.94
CA PHE A 18 -6.75 14.50 15.54
C PHE A 18 -8.19 14.00 15.45
N THR A 19 -8.51 12.94 16.19
CA THR A 19 -9.86 12.37 16.25
C THR A 19 -10.89 13.43 16.66
N ARG A 20 -10.60 14.17 17.72
CA ARG A 20 -11.53 15.21 18.22
C ARG A 20 -11.72 16.36 17.24
N LEU A 21 -10.64 16.78 16.55
CA LEU A 21 -10.75 17.80 15.50
C LEU A 21 -11.51 17.29 14.27
N SER A 22 -11.44 15.99 13.97
CA SER A 22 -12.17 15.37 12.85
C SER A 22 -13.67 15.24 13.11
N GLU A 23 -14.08 15.20 14.38
CA GLU A 23 -15.48 15.04 14.80
C GLU A 23 -16.27 16.35 14.85
N THR A 24 -15.60 17.49 14.74
CA THR A 24 -16.25 18.80 14.87
C THR A 24 -16.16 19.62 13.60
N GLU A 25 -17.29 20.19 13.19
CA GLU A 25 -17.33 21.17 12.09
C GLU A 25 -17.03 22.60 12.58
N VAL A 26 -17.43 22.91 13.82
CA VAL A 26 -17.26 24.22 14.44
C VAL A 26 -15.84 24.45 14.96
N GLY A 27 -15.10 23.36 15.21
CA GLY A 27 -13.78 23.41 15.81
C GLY A 27 -13.80 23.51 17.34
N LEU A 28 -12.63 23.30 17.95
CA LEU A 28 -12.42 23.33 19.40
C LEU A 28 -11.39 24.38 19.79
N THR A 29 -11.61 25.06 20.89
CA THR A 29 -10.64 26.00 21.42
C THR A 29 -9.42 25.26 22.00
N THR A 30 -8.28 25.94 22.07
CA THR A 30 -7.07 25.38 22.70
C THR A 30 -7.34 24.92 24.14
N ARG A 31 -8.22 25.64 24.87
CA ARG A 31 -8.58 25.30 26.26
C ARG A 31 -9.42 24.01 26.33
N GLN A 32 -10.44 23.88 25.48
CA GLN A 32 -11.23 22.65 25.40
C GLN A 32 -10.37 21.43 25.08
N LEU A 33 -9.46 21.57 24.11
CA LEU A 33 -8.52 20.50 23.75
C LEU A 33 -7.55 20.18 24.90
N ALA A 34 -7.10 21.18 25.63
CA ALA A 34 -6.22 21.01 26.79
C ALA A 34 -6.91 20.21 27.90
N ASP A 35 -8.16 20.56 28.21
CA ASP A 35 -8.97 19.89 29.21
C ASP A 35 -9.28 18.43 28.81
N GLU A 36 -9.68 18.18 27.55
CA GLU A 36 -10.00 16.83 27.05
C GLU A 36 -8.79 15.91 26.95
N LEU A 37 -7.61 16.46 26.70
CA LEU A 37 -6.35 15.72 26.56
C LEU A 37 -5.56 15.63 27.88
N GLU A 38 -6.05 16.30 28.92
CA GLU A 38 -5.38 16.40 30.23
C GLU A 38 -3.93 16.94 30.09
N VAL A 39 -3.75 18.00 29.30
CA VAL A 39 -2.47 18.66 29.05
C VAL A 39 -2.60 20.16 29.13
N ASN A 40 -1.48 20.87 29.20
CA ASN A 40 -1.50 22.33 29.12
C ASN A 40 -1.69 22.83 27.66
N THR A 41 -2.15 24.08 27.52
CA THR A 41 -2.42 24.72 26.23
C THR A 41 -1.20 24.76 25.29
N ARG A 42 0.01 24.91 25.83
CA ARG A 42 1.27 24.92 25.07
C ARG A 42 1.55 23.52 24.46
N THR A 43 1.18 22.46 25.19
CA THR A 43 1.27 21.09 24.70
C THR A 43 0.29 20.84 23.54
N VAL A 44 -0.95 21.37 23.63
CA VAL A 44 -1.92 21.31 22.53
C VAL A 44 -1.35 21.97 21.28
N GLN A 45 -0.78 23.18 21.39
CA GLN A 45 -0.17 23.86 20.25
C GLN A 45 0.96 23.06 19.61
N ARG A 46 1.79 22.39 20.43
CA ARG A 46 2.86 21.49 19.95
C ARG A 46 2.28 20.26 19.24
N TYR A 47 1.18 19.71 19.73
CA TYR A 47 0.51 18.57 19.07
C TYR A 47 -0.14 18.97 17.76
N VAL A 48 -0.75 20.16 17.70
CA VAL A 48 -1.27 20.73 16.44
C VAL A 48 -0.13 20.94 15.43
N ALA A 49 1.01 21.48 15.85
CA ALA A 49 2.19 21.61 15.01
C ALA A 49 2.68 20.23 14.52
N THR A 50 2.72 19.22 15.40
CA THR A 50 3.09 17.85 15.00
C THR A 50 2.14 17.30 13.93
N LEU A 51 0.83 17.49 14.06
CA LEU A 51 -0.15 17.04 13.07
C LEU A 51 -0.02 17.81 11.74
N ARG A 52 0.26 19.12 11.81
CA ARG A 52 0.43 19.97 10.62
C ARG A 52 1.74 19.67 9.89
N ASP A 53 2.85 19.67 10.62
CA ASP A 53 4.19 19.65 10.04
C ASP A 53 4.65 18.22 9.70
N ASN A 54 4.33 17.24 10.56
CA ASN A 54 4.78 15.86 10.39
C ASN A 54 3.74 14.95 9.71
N ALA A 55 2.44 15.18 9.98
CA ALA A 55 1.37 14.43 9.34
C ALA A 55 0.72 15.21 8.19
N GLY A 56 1.15 16.45 7.90
CA GLY A 56 0.67 17.31 6.82
C GLY A 56 -0.85 17.52 6.83
N ILE A 57 -1.50 17.42 7.99
CA ILE A 57 -2.94 17.62 8.11
C ILE A 57 -3.22 19.13 8.02
N ASP A 58 -4.09 19.51 7.12
CA ASP A 58 -4.54 20.91 7.04
C ASP A 58 -5.38 21.24 8.28
N ILE A 59 -4.75 21.91 9.24
CA ILE A 59 -5.41 22.38 10.46
C ILE A 59 -5.40 23.90 10.44
N GLU A 60 -6.56 24.48 10.39
CA GLU A 60 -6.75 25.92 10.41
C GLU A 60 -7.31 26.42 11.73
N THR A 61 -7.13 27.72 11.98
CA THR A 61 -7.76 28.41 13.10
C THR A 61 -8.81 29.35 12.55
N LYS A 62 -10.07 29.18 12.97
CA LYS A 62 -11.15 30.09 12.68
C LYS A 62 -11.85 30.46 13.97
N ASP A 63 -12.05 31.77 14.22
CA ASP A 63 -12.70 32.30 15.42
C ASP A 63 -12.08 31.77 16.73
N GLY A 64 -10.73 31.63 16.76
CA GLY A 64 -10.00 31.12 17.91
C GLY A 64 -10.18 29.61 18.17
N ARG A 65 -10.75 28.88 17.22
CA ARG A 65 -10.97 27.44 17.28
C ARG A 65 -10.14 26.71 16.24
N TRP A 66 -9.54 25.63 16.64
CA TRP A 66 -8.83 24.69 15.76
C TRP A 66 -9.82 23.76 15.08
N ARG A 67 -9.69 23.59 13.78
CA ARG A 67 -10.48 22.65 12.99
C ARG A 67 -9.63 22.06 11.85
N ILE A 68 -10.05 20.93 11.34
CA ILE A 68 -9.49 20.40 10.11
C ILE A 68 -10.01 21.24 8.95
N GLY A 69 -9.11 21.75 8.11
CA GLY A 69 -9.41 22.57 6.96
C GLY A 69 -10.26 21.84 5.91
N GLU A 70 -11.03 22.60 5.15
CA GLU A 70 -11.96 22.05 4.15
C GLU A 70 -11.25 21.22 3.06
N ARG A 71 -10.00 21.56 2.74
CA ARG A 71 -9.20 20.81 1.76
C ARG A 71 -8.88 19.38 2.19
N SER A 72 -8.99 19.07 3.48
CA SER A 72 -8.73 17.74 4.04
C SER A 72 -10.00 16.96 4.39
N ARG A 73 -11.18 17.51 4.11
CA ARG A 73 -12.47 16.88 4.40
C ARG A 73 -13.16 16.44 3.12
N LEU A 74 -13.55 15.17 3.09
CA LEU A 74 -14.55 14.68 2.13
C LEU A 74 -15.95 14.92 2.68
N PRO A 75 -16.97 15.06 1.81
CA PRO A 75 -18.37 15.04 2.23
C PRO A 75 -18.67 13.80 3.07
N PRO A 76 -19.62 13.85 4.01
CA PRO A 76 -20.03 12.68 4.77
C PRO A 76 -20.44 11.54 3.83
N LEU A 77 -19.81 10.38 3.98
CA LEU A 77 -20.16 9.17 3.27
C LEU A 77 -21.28 8.44 4.05
N GLN A 78 -22.39 8.20 3.41
CA GLN A 78 -23.43 7.32 3.94
C GLN A 78 -23.11 5.89 3.53
N LEU A 79 -22.80 5.06 4.51
CA LEU A 79 -22.45 3.66 4.32
C LEU A 79 -23.46 2.79 5.07
N ASP A 80 -23.90 1.71 4.45
CA ASP A 80 -24.58 0.64 5.17
C ASP A 80 -23.59 -0.22 5.98
N HIS A 81 -24.12 -1.11 6.82
CA HIS A 81 -23.27 -1.96 7.68
C HIS A 81 -22.33 -2.87 6.88
N TYR A 82 -22.78 -3.37 5.73
CA TYR A 82 -21.97 -4.24 4.88
C TYR A 82 -20.81 -3.48 4.25
N GLN A 83 -21.07 -2.31 3.67
CA GLN A 83 -20.06 -1.42 3.09
C GLN A 83 -19.04 -0.97 4.14
N ALA A 84 -19.49 -0.56 5.33
CA ALA A 84 -18.61 -0.16 6.42
C ALA A 84 -17.72 -1.32 6.89
N THR A 85 -18.26 -2.56 6.94
CA THR A 85 -17.50 -3.75 7.30
C THR A 85 -16.44 -4.09 6.26
N LEU A 86 -16.78 -4.03 4.97
CA LEU A 86 -15.82 -4.26 3.89
C LEU A 86 -14.67 -3.25 3.93
N LEU A 87 -14.98 -1.97 4.13
CA LEU A 87 -13.94 -0.94 4.30
C LEU A 87 -13.08 -1.19 5.52
N LEU A 88 -13.65 -1.61 6.65
CA LEU A 88 -12.90 -1.99 7.84
C LEU A 88 -11.91 -3.12 7.53
N VAL A 89 -12.35 -4.16 6.83
CA VAL A 89 -11.51 -5.29 6.41
C VAL A 89 -10.39 -4.82 5.46
N ALA A 90 -10.72 -3.97 4.48
CA ALA A 90 -9.74 -3.43 3.52
C ALA A 90 -8.66 -2.58 4.22
N VAL A 91 -9.06 -1.66 5.10
CA VAL A 91 -8.11 -0.84 5.87
C VAL A 91 -7.26 -1.71 6.79
N ARG A 92 -7.85 -2.75 7.38
CA ARG A 92 -7.14 -3.71 8.22
C ARG A 92 -6.10 -4.52 7.42
N LEU A 93 -6.45 -4.96 6.22
CA LEU A 93 -5.52 -5.63 5.30
C LEU A 93 -4.36 -4.70 4.94
N LEU A 94 -4.65 -3.46 4.57
CA LEU A 94 -3.62 -2.47 4.26
C LEU A 94 -2.68 -2.23 5.44
N GLN A 95 -3.21 -2.17 6.66
CA GLN A 95 -2.40 -2.03 7.88
C GLN A 95 -1.46 -3.23 8.09
N GLN A 96 -1.89 -4.45 7.76
CA GLN A 96 -1.02 -5.64 7.87
C GLN A 96 0.13 -5.61 6.86
N LEU A 97 -0.08 -4.98 5.70
CA LEU A 97 0.94 -4.84 4.66
C LEU A 97 1.98 -3.76 4.95
N ARG A 98 1.69 -2.87 5.91
CA ARG A 98 2.58 -1.75 6.27
C ARG A 98 3.33 -2.04 7.57
N PRO A 99 4.66 -2.00 7.57
CA PRO A 99 5.47 -2.20 8.78
C PRO A 99 5.48 -0.97 9.69
N GLU A 100 5.17 0.22 9.16
CA GLU A 100 5.23 1.50 9.86
C GLU A 100 3.91 1.84 10.55
N GLN A 101 3.96 2.72 11.54
CA GLN A 101 2.78 3.34 12.13
C GLN A 101 2.25 4.43 11.20
N ASP A 102 0.99 4.31 10.78
CA ASP A 102 0.30 5.31 9.97
C ASP A 102 -0.90 5.87 10.73
N PRO A 103 -0.83 7.12 11.21
CA PRO A 103 -1.92 7.76 11.95
C PRO A 103 -3.22 7.87 11.14
N ALA A 104 -3.14 8.01 9.81
CA ALA A 104 -4.32 8.10 8.95
C ALA A 104 -5.07 6.76 8.89
N LEU A 105 -4.35 5.64 8.78
CA LEU A 105 -4.96 4.31 8.86
C LEU A 105 -5.58 4.03 10.22
N VAL A 106 -4.90 4.44 11.29
CA VAL A 106 -5.41 4.33 12.67
C VAL A 106 -6.70 5.15 12.82
N GLY A 107 -6.71 6.39 12.32
CA GLY A 107 -7.88 7.25 12.32
C GLY A 107 -9.05 6.65 11.53
N ALA A 108 -8.82 6.16 10.31
CA ALA A 108 -9.83 5.52 9.48
C ALA A 108 -10.45 4.29 10.17
N LEU A 109 -9.62 3.44 10.77
CA LEU A 109 -10.09 2.29 11.56
C LEU A 109 -10.96 2.74 12.74
N ALA A 110 -10.55 3.77 13.47
CA ALA A 110 -11.31 4.30 14.61
C ALA A 110 -12.67 4.88 14.18
N HIS A 111 -12.74 5.57 13.03
CA HIS A 111 -13.99 6.08 12.49
C HIS A 111 -14.95 4.95 12.09
N LEU A 112 -14.48 3.99 11.30
CA LEU A 112 -15.27 2.85 10.85
C LEU A 112 -15.80 2.01 12.02
N SER A 113 -14.99 1.78 13.04
CA SER A 113 -15.38 0.99 14.20
C SER A 113 -16.46 1.66 15.04
N ARG A 114 -16.41 2.99 15.18
CA ARG A 114 -17.47 3.73 15.86
C ARG A 114 -18.79 3.68 15.10
N ALA A 115 -18.72 3.79 13.76
CA ALA A 115 -19.89 3.70 12.91
C ALA A 115 -20.59 2.33 12.98
N LEU A 116 -19.82 1.24 13.15
CA LEU A 116 -20.35 -0.11 13.22
C LEU A 116 -20.96 -0.48 14.58
N ALA A 117 -20.64 0.24 15.65
CA ALA A 117 -21.17 0.06 17.02
C ALA A 117 -21.22 -1.41 17.51
N VAL A 118 -20.33 -2.29 17.02
CA VAL A 118 -20.28 -3.70 17.40
C VAL A 118 -19.24 -3.91 18.49
N PRO A 119 -19.59 -4.41 19.69
CA PRO A 119 -18.65 -4.55 20.81
C PRO A 119 -17.39 -5.37 20.48
N LEU A 120 -17.54 -6.45 19.72
CA LEU A 120 -16.41 -7.30 19.29
C LEU A 120 -15.45 -6.53 18.35
N VAL A 121 -15.97 -5.66 17.50
CA VAL A 121 -15.17 -4.81 16.61
C VAL A 121 -14.37 -3.82 17.44
N SER A 122 -14.94 -3.24 18.47
CA SER A 122 -14.26 -2.31 19.37
C SER A 122 -13.08 -2.96 20.10
N GLU A 123 -13.22 -4.19 20.60
CA GLU A 123 -12.13 -4.95 21.23
C GLU A 123 -11.05 -5.33 20.22
N TYR A 124 -11.44 -5.81 19.05
CA TYR A 124 -10.51 -6.14 17.97
C TYR A 124 -9.71 -4.91 17.53
N LEU A 125 -10.38 -3.76 17.44
CA LEU A 125 -9.74 -2.51 17.09
C LEU A 125 -8.77 -2.03 18.16
N ARG A 126 -9.14 -2.13 19.43
CA ARG A 126 -8.25 -1.81 20.56
C ARG A 126 -6.94 -2.60 20.47
N ARG A 127 -7.01 -3.91 20.19
CA ARG A 127 -5.81 -4.74 19.96
C ARG A 127 -5.03 -4.33 18.74
N THR A 128 -5.71 -3.92 17.67
CA THR A 128 -5.10 -3.44 16.45
C THR A 128 -4.37 -2.11 16.65
N LEU A 129 -4.99 -1.18 17.38
CA LEU A 129 -4.39 0.10 17.75
C LEU A 129 -3.15 -0.12 18.61
N ALA A 130 -3.25 -0.96 19.65
CA ALA A 130 -2.12 -1.30 20.51
C ALA A 130 -0.97 -1.98 19.73
N ALA A 131 -1.27 -2.77 18.70
CA ALA A 131 -0.25 -3.35 17.82
C ALA A 131 0.37 -2.29 16.88
N ALA A 132 -0.42 -1.33 16.41
CA ALA A 132 0.07 -0.22 15.59
C ALA A 132 0.98 0.73 16.39
N GLU A 133 0.66 1.00 17.65
CA GLU A 133 1.46 1.83 18.54
C GLU A 133 2.87 1.29 18.79
N ARG A 134 3.05 -0.04 18.68
CA ARG A 134 4.39 -0.68 18.79
C ARG A 134 5.26 -0.53 17.56
N ARG A 135 4.72 -0.03 16.45
CA ARG A 135 5.45 0.17 15.20
C ARG A 135 6.22 1.48 15.24
N LYS A 136 7.37 1.50 14.60
CA LYS A 136 8.16 2.72 14.51
C LYS A 136 7.50 3.71 13.54
N PRO A 137 7.34 4.97 13.93
CA PRO A 137 6.90 5.99 12.99
C PRO A 137 7.95 6.20 11.89
N ALA A 138 7.51 6.37 10.66
CA ALA A 138 8.34 6.69 9.51
C ALA A 138 7.85 7.98 8.84
N PRO A 139 8.08 9.16 9.46
CA PRO A 139 7.49 10.42 9.00
C PRO A 139 7.91 10.79 7.58
N GLU A 140 9.16 10.49 7.18
CA GLU A 140 9.64 10.72 5.81
C GLU A 140 8.83 9.93 4.79
N ARG A 141 8.58 8.66 5.07
CA ARG A 141 7.78 7.79 4.21
C ARG A 141 6.33 8.26 4.10
N LEU A 142 5.73 8.62 5.23
CA LEU A 142 4.36 9.18 5.25
C LEU A 142 4.28 10.48 4.46
N GLY A 143 5.32 11.32 4.53
CA GLY A 143 5.43 12.54 3.73
C GLY A 143 5.47 12.25 2.23
N VAL A 144 6.20 11.22 1.80
CA VAL A 144 6.23 10.76 0.40
C VAL A 144 4.86 10.28 -0.05
N GLU A 145 4.25 9.38 0.70
CA GLU A 145 2.94 8.81 0.37
C GLU A 145 1.88 9.91 0.26
N ARG A 146 1.90 10.86 1.18
CA ARG A 146 0.98 11.99 1.16
C ARG A 146 1.19 12.87 -0.07
N ALA A 147 2.43 13.24 -0.40
CA ALA A 147 2.71 14.04 -1.58
C ALA A 147 2.25 13.34 -2.87
N VAL A 148 2.38 12.02 -2.95
CA VAL A 148 1.90 11.22 -4.09
C VAL A 148 0.37 11.25 -4.16
N ILE A 149 -0.32 11.02 -3.03
CA ILE A 149 -1.79 11.06 -2.96
C ILE A 149 -2.31 12.48 -3.27
N ASP A 150 -1.69 13.50 -2.72
CA ASP A 150 -2.08 14.90 -2.99
C ASP A 150 -1.89 15.25 -4.48
N GLY A 151 -0.80 14.80 -5.10
CA GLY A 151 -0.57 14.96 -6.53
C GLY A 151 -1.63 14.27 -7.38
N PHE A 152 -1.99 13.05 -7.00
CA PHE A 152 -3.05 12.27 -7.67
C PHE A 152 -4.42 12.93 -7.53
N VAL A 153 -4.86 13.24 -6.31
CA VAL A 153 -6.20 13.80 -6.04
C VAL A 153 -6.38 15.20 -6.59
N GLN A 154 -5.33 16.03 -6.56
CA GLN A 154 -5.36 17.41 -7.03
C GLN A 154 -4.96 17.57 -8.50
N HIS A 155 -4.65 16.48 -9.20
CA HIS A 155 -4.12 16.48 -10.58
C HIS A 155 -2.91 17.41 -10.72
N ARG A 156 -1.93 17.28 -9.81
CA ARG A 156 -0.70 18.07 -9.79
C ARG A 156 0.51 17.21 -10.01
N GLU A 157 1.46 17.73 -10.77
CA GLU A 157 2.75 17.08 -10.96
C GLU A 157 3.47 16.93 -9.60
N ILE A 158 4.21 15.84 -9.45
CA ILE A 158 5.06 15.60 -8.30
C ILE A 158 6.51 15.40 -8.76
N GLU A 159 7.43 16.08 -8.11
CA GLU A 159 8.85 15.83 -8.24
C GLU A 159 9.24 14.70 -7.30
N VAL A 160 9.89 13.64 -7.82
CA VAL A 160 10.29 12.48 -7.02
C VAL A 160 11.76 12.13 -7.23
N ARG A 161 12.38 11.55 -6.19
CA ARG A 161 13.59 10.76 -6.32
C ARG A 161 13.23 9.29 -6.25
N TYR A 162 13.50 8.57 -7.32
CA TYR A 162 13.12 7.17 -7.51
C TYR A 162 14.34 6.28 -7.62
N VAL A 163 14.35 5.17 -6.88
CA VAL A 163 15.38 4.13 -6.96
C VAL A 163 14.83 2.94 -7.73
N ASP A 164 15.45 2.60 -8.86
CA ASP A 164 15.04 1.47 -9.68
C ASP A 164 15.41 0.10 -9.06
N ALA A 165 15.06 -0.98 -9.74
CA ALA A 165 15.37 -2.34 -9.28
C ALA A 165 16.88 -2.64 -9.24
N LYS A 166 17.69 -1.88 -9.96
CA LYS A 166 19.15 -2.01 -10.04
C LYS A 166 19.87 -1.14 -9.01
N GLY A 167 19.11 -0.32 -8.24
CA GLY A 167 19.65 0.60 -7.26
C GLY A 167 20.03 1.98 -7.80
N ASN A 168 19.76 2.28 -9.07
CA ASN A 168 20.05 3.60 -9.64
C ASN A 168 19.00 4.62 -9.17
N GLU A 169 19.47 5.73 -8.62
CA GLU A 169 18.61 6.85 -8.22
C GLU A 169 18.45 7.85 -9.38
N THR A 170 17.21 8.24 -9.64
CA THR A 170 16.87 9.22 -10.68
C THR A 170 15.89 10.25 -10.13
N LYS A 171 16.01 11.51 -10.58
CA LYS A 171 15.04 12.56 -10.35
C LYS A 171 14.05 12.60 -11.51
N ARG A 172 12.76 12.69 -11.22
CA ARG A 172 11.68 12.67 -12.19
C ARG A 172 10.54 13.59 -11.77
N ASP A 173 9.84 14.15 -12.74
CA ASP A 173 8.54 14.78 -12.54
C ASP A 173 7.49 13.81 -13.07
N LEU A 174 6.54 13.45 -12.21
CA LEU A 174 5.50 12.48 -12.51
C LEU A 174 4.12 13.16 -12.51
N ARG A 175 3.26 12.74 -13.43
CA ARG A 175 1.82 13.04 -13.46
C ARG A 175 1.07 11.80 -12.99
N PRO A 176 0.71 11.66 -11.71
CA PRO A 176 0.05 10.46 -11.22
C PRO A 176 -1.36 10.33 -11.79
N TYR A 177 -1.62 9.28 -12.57
CA TYR A 177 -2.92 9.03 -13.18
C TYR A 177 -3.80 8.15 -12.30
N PHE A 178 -3.22 7.11 -11.67
CA PHE A 178 -3.92 6.33 -10.64
C PHE A 178 -2.94 5.58 -9.73
N ILE A 179 -3.47 5.02 -8.62
CA ILE A 179 -2.72 4.31 -7.61
C ILE A 179 -3.34 2.92 -7.46
N GLU A 180 -2.52 1.87 -7.61
CA GLU A 180 -2.97 0.49 -7.61
C GLU A 180 -2.25 -0.35 -6.56
N PRO A 181 -2.98 -1.02 -5.64
CA PRO A 181 -2.40 -2.01 -4.76
C PRO A 181 -2.24 -3.35 -5.48
N ALA A 182 -1.02 -3.87 -5.55
CA ALA A 182 -0.77 -5.20 -6.09
C ALA A 182 -0.83 -6.25 -4.98
N ALA A 183 -1.89 -7.03 -4.98
CA ALA A 183 -2.16 -8.04 -3.95
C ALA A 183 -1.03 -9.07 -3.84
N GLU A 184 -0.48 -9.53 -4.96
CA GLU A 184 0.54 -10.56 -5.03
C GLU A 184 1.90 -10.09 -4.48
N SER A 185 2.35 -8.92 -4.89
CA SER A 185 3.65 -8.38 -4.47
C SER A 185 3.59 -7.63 -3.14
N ARG A 186 2.38 -7.34 -2.63
CA ARG A 186 2.12 -6.52 -1.44
C ARG A 186 2.69 -5.10 -1.53
N HIS A 187 2.83 -4.60 -2.76
CA HIS A 187 3.30 -3.25 -3.02
C HIS A 187 2.16 -2.37 -3.52
N ILE A 188 2.32 -1.08 -3.35
CA ILE A 188 1.46 -0.07 -3.95
C ILE A 188 2.25 0.56 -5.11
N TYR A 189 1.58 0.72 -6.24
CA TYR A 189 2.15 1.30 -7.43
C TYR A 189 1.42 2.59 -7.82
N VAL A 190 2.17 3.50 -8.38
CA VAL A 190 1.70 4.76 -8.93
C VAL A 190 1.89 4.68 -10.44
N PHE A 191 0.81 4.70 -11.20
CA PHE A 191 0.85 4.83 -12.65
C PHE A 191 0.89 6.31 -12.99
N ALA A 192 1.95 6.71 -13.66
CA ALA A 192 2.19 8.11 -13.94
C ALA A 192 2.85 8.32 -15.31
N ASN A 193 2.51 9.42 -15.96
CA ASN A 193 3.31 9.88 -17.08
C ASN A 193 4.65 10.41 -16.53
N ASP A 194 5.73 9.88 -17.06
CA ASP A 194 7.11 10.13 -16.62
C ASP A 194 7.79 11.17 -17.50
N SER A 195 8.31 12.24 -16.91
CA SER A 195 9.03 13.30 -17.62
C SER A 195 10.26 12.81 -18.40
N VAL A 196 10.86 11.70 -17.99
CA VAL A 196 12.08 11.16 -18.59
C VAL A 196 11.75 10.29 -19.81
N SER A 197 10.84 9.32 -19.66
CA SER A 197 10.44 8.43 -20.78
C SER A 197 9.36 9.04 -21.66
N ARG A 198 8.60 10.02 -21.16
CA ARG A 198 7.40 10.62 -21.80
C ARG A 198 6.27 9.63 -22.04
N GLU A 199 6.26 8.54 -21.30
CA GLU A 199 5.28 7.46 -21.36
C GLU A 199 4.66 7.25 -19.99
N VAL A 200 3.49 6.62 -19.97
CA VAL A 200 2.90 6.16 -18.70
C VAL A 200 3.68 4.93 -18.22
N ARG A 201 4.16 5.00 -16.99
CA ARG A 201 4.89 3.93 -16.33
C ARG A 201 4.39 3.68 -14.92
N SER A 202 4.66 2.49 -14.41
CA SER A 202 4.40 2.12 -13.03
C SER A 202 5.61 2.38 -12.14
N PHE A 203 5.39 3.01 -11.00
CA PHE A 203 6.40 3.31 -10.00
C PHE A 203 6.00 2.68 -8.67
N ARG A 204 6.86 1.86 -8.11
CA ARG A 204 6.63 1.33 -6.76
C ARG A 204 6.74 2.45 -5.73
N LEU A 205 5.68 2.64 -4.96
CA LEU A 205 5.61 3.70 -3.96
C LEU A 205 6.72 3.61 -2.90
N ASP A 206 7.12 2.40 -2.51
CA ASP A 206 8.19 2.17 -1.54
C ASP A 206 9.61 2.44 -2.07
N ARG A 207 9.76 2.60 -3.39
CA ARG A 207 11.02 3.00 -4.05
C ARG A 207 11.14 4.52 -4.26
N ILE A 208 10.09 5.28 -3.98
CA ILE A 208 10.16 6.73 -3.98
C ILE A 208 10.81 7.17 -2.67
N ARG A 209 11.97 7.82 -2.75
CA ARG A 209 12.73 8.30 -1.58
C ARG A 209 12.24 9.64 -1.09
N THR A 210 11.95 10.53 -2.00
CA THR A 210 11.37 11.86 -1.71
C THR A 210 10.30 12.19 -2.72
N ALA A 211 9.28 12.91 -2.30
CA ALA A 211 8.23 13.43 -3.17
C ALA A 211 7.84 14.84 -2.75
N ARG A 212 7.56 15.70 -3.73
CA ARG A 212 7.09 17.07 -3.51
C ARG A 212 6.07 17.42 -4.57
N VAL A 213 4.92 17.92 -4.17
CA VAL A 213 3.88 18.42 -5.08
C VAL A 213 4.36 19.70 -5.75
N LEU A 214 4.25 19.77 -7.07
CA LEU A 214 4.59 20.93 -7.88
C LEU A 214 3.36 21.84 -8.09
N PRO A 215 3.54 23.12 -8.42
CA PRO A 215 2.42 24.01 -8.75
C PRO A 215 1.72 23.66 -10.06
N THR A 216 2.39 22.94 -10.96
CA THR A 216 1.89 22.56 -12.29
C THR A 216 0.74 21.54 -12.16
N THR A 217 -0.37 21.82 -12.84
CA THR A 217 -1.50 20.88 -12.98
C THR A 217 -1.44 20.13 -14.29
N PHE A 218 -2.08 18.97 -14.35
CA PHE A 218 -2.20 18.18 -15.58
C PHE A 218 -3.65 17.68 -15.77
N LYS A 219 -3.95 17.24 -16.98
CA LYS A 219 -5.18 16.49 -17.30
C LYS A 219 -4.77 15.07 -17.67
N VAL A 220 -5.47 14.08 -17.14
CA VAL A 220 -5.34 12.70 -17.63
C VAL A 220 -5.91 12.66 -19.05
N PRO A 221 -5.21 12.11 -20.04
CA PRO A 221 -5.73 11.97 -21.39
C PRO A 221 -7.06 11.21 -21.42
N ASP A 222 -7.99 11.66 -22.26
CA ASP A 222 -9.33 11.05 -22.34
C ASP A 222 -9.28 9.61 -22.91
N ASP A 223 -8.21 9.27 -23.62
CA ASP A 223 -7.90 7.96 -24.20
C ASP A 223 -7.04 7.06 -23.28
N PHE A 224 -6.74 7.51 -22.08
CA PHE A 224 -6.00 6.69 -21.12
C PHE A 224 -6.91 5.58 -20.60
N ASP A 225 -6.56 4.34 -20.91
CA ASP A 225 -7.27 3.14 -20.46
C ASP A 225 -6.50 2.49 -19.29
N ILE A 226 -7.17 2.40 -18.13
CA ILE A 226 -6.63 1.75 -16.94
C ILE A 226 -6.48 0.24 -17.16
N ASP A 227 -7.43 -0.40 -17.86
CA ASP A 227 -7.41 -1.83 -18.11
C ASP A 227 -6.28 -2.20 -19.05
N ASP A 228 -5.98 -1.37 -20.06
CA ASP A 228 -4.80 -1.53 -20.90
C ASP A 228 -3.50 -1.31 -20.12
N ALA A 229 -3.48 -0.33 -19.22
CA ALA A 229 -2.34 -0.08 -18.34
C ALA A 229 -2.08 -1.23 -17.36
N LEU A 230 -3.13 -1.91 -16.90
CA LEU A 230 -3.07 -3.08 -16.01
C LEU A 230 -2.99 -4.40 -16.79
N GLY A 231 -3.55 -4.46 -18.00
CA GLY A 231 -3.86 -5.70 -18.72
C GLY A 231 -2.67 -6.51 -19.22
N ALA A 232 -1.49 -5.91 -19.35
CA ALA A 232 -0.25 -6.62 -19.66
C ALA A 232 0.56 -6.98 -18.40
N ALA A 233 0.08 -6.58 -17.23
CA ALA A 233 0.80 -6.74 -15.99
C ALA A 233 0.19 -7.87 -15.15
N TRP A 234 0.91 -8.95 -14.98
CA TRP A 234 0.62 -9.94 -13.94
C TRP A 234 0.62 -9.28 -12.55
N SER A 235 1.43 -8.30 -12.34
CA SER A 235 1.38 -7.31 -11.28
C SER A 235 2.20 -6.07 -11.66
N ILE A 236 1.63 -5.26 -12.57
CA ILE A 236 1.99 -3.84 -12.68
C ILE A 236 3.41 -3.57 -13.22
N TRP A 237 3.92 -4.36 -14.13
CA TRP A 237 5.10 -4.01 -14.88
C TRP A 237 4.75 -3.74 -16.34
N GLN A 238 4.84 -2.47 -16.76
CA GLN A 238 4.74 -2.08 -18.16
C GLN A 238 6.11 -2.17 -18.83
N GLY A 239 6.21 -2.94 -19.90
CA GLY A 239 7.35 -2.97 -20.82
C GLY A 239 6.84 -2.92 -22.24
N ALA A 240 7.57 -2.28 -23.14
CA ALA A 240 7.31 -2.37 -24.57
C ALA A 240 7.66 -3.77 -25.07
N GLY A 241 6.64 -4.61 -25.29
CA GLY A 241 6.78 -6.01 -25.70
C GLY A 241 6.42 -6.98 -24.58
N GLY A 242 5.37 -7.75 -24.77
CA GLY A 242 4.94 -8.76 -23.79
C GLY A 242 5.69 -10.09 -23.98
N ASP A 243 6.13 -10.69 -22.89
CA ASP A 243 6.63 -12.05 -22.90
C ASP A 243 5.44 -13.01 -22.83
N ARG A 244 5.34 -13.93 -23.79
CA ARG A 244 4.37 -15.01 -23.72
C ARG A 244 4.86 -16.04 -22.71
N VAL A 245 4.04 -16.30 -21.70
CA VAL A 245 4.33 -17.30 -20.67
C VAL A 245 3.34 -18.44 -20.77
N VAL A 246 3.84 -19.66 -20.78
CA VAL A 246 3.03 -20.90 -20.75
C VAL A 246 3.46 -21.72 -19.55
N LEU A 247 2.48 -22.00 -18.69
CA LEU A 247 2.67 -22.72 -17.44
C LEU A 247 1.84 -24.01 -17.46
N ARG A 248 2.39 -25.09 -16.92
CA ARG A 248 1.68 -26.34 -16.72
C ARG A 248 1.63 -26.69 -15.24
N PHE A 249 0.44 -27.07 -14.78
CA PHE A 249 0.17 -27.48 -13.41
C PHE A 249 -0.37 -28.91 -13.39
N PRO A 250 0.11 -29.77 -12.49
CA PRO A 250 -0.44 -31.13 -12.33
C PRO A 250 -1.85 -31.06 -11.69
N GLU A 251 -2.58 -32.18 -11.84
CA GLU A 251 -3.93 -32.33 -11.26
C GLU A 251 -3.97 -32.05 -9.74
N ALA A 252 -2.92 -32.44 -9.03
CA ALA A 252 -2.84 -32.30 -7.57
C ALA A 252 -3.05 -30.88 -7.04
N VAL A 253 -2.80 -29.86 -7.86
CA VAL A 253 -2.95 -28.44 -7.48
C VAL A 253 -4.05 -27.72 -8.26
N ARG A 254 -4.87 -28.47 -8.99
CA ARG A 254 -5.92 -27.93 -9.85
C ARG A 254 -6.82 -26.93 -9.14
N GLN A 255 -7.29 -27.28 -7.93
CA GLN A 255 -8.14 -26.39 -7.15
C GLN A 255 -7.46 -25.04 -6.88
N TRP A 256 -6.19 -25.03 -6.53
CA TRP A 256 -5.45 -23.77 -6.26
C TRP A 256 -5.26 -22.96 -7.54
N VAL A 257 -5.09 -23.62 -8.69
CA VAL A 257 -5.02 -22.94 -9.99
C VAL A 257 -6.36 -22.31 -10.34
N ASP A 258 -7.48 -22.99 -10.07
CA ASP A 258 -8.82 -22.45 -10.31
C ASP A 258 -9.18 -21.29 -9.38
N GLU A 259 -8.68 -21.29 -8.14
CA GLU A 259 -8.85 -20.24 -7.15
C GLU A 259 -7.90 -19.05 -7.37
N THR A 260 -6.88 -19.20 -8.21
CA THR A 260 -5.93 -18.11 -8.51
C THR A 260 -6.60 -17.00 -9.34
N PRO A 261 -6.50 -15.72 -8.93
CA PRO A 261 -7.05 -14.61 -9.68
C PRO A 261 -6.19 -14.31 -10.93
N TRP A 262 -6.38 -15.10 -11.98
CA TRP A 262 -5.67 -14.93 -13.24
C TRP A 262 -6.07 -13.62 -13.94
N PRO A 263 -5.14 -12.98 -14.69
CA PRO A 263 -5.50 -11.86 -15.56
C PRO A 263 -6.66 -12.22 -16.50
N ALA A 264 -7.53 -11.27 -16.81
CA ALA A 264 -8.73 -11.51 -17.64
C ALA A 264 -8.40 -12.10 -19.03
N ARG A 265 -7.21 -11.80 -19.56
CA ARG A 265 -6.74 -12.32 -20.87
C ARG A 265 -6.04 -13.68 -20.77
N ALA A 266 -5.84 -14.24 -19.57
CA ALA A 266 -5.21 -15.54 -19.42
C ALA A 266 -6.11 -16.66 -19.99
N GLN A 267 -5.52 -17.53 -20.80
CA GLN A 267 -6.20 -18.68 -21.37
C GLN A 267 -5.88 -19.93 -20.58
N ARG A 268 -6.89 -20.68 -20.17
CA ARG A 268 -6.75 -21.92 -19.42
C ARG A 268 -7.29 -23.09 -20.23
N SER A 269 -6.54 -24.17 -20.30
CA SER A 269 -6.94 -25.38 -21.01
C SER A 269 -6.61 -26.64 -20.18
N ASN A 270 -7.51 -27.59 -20.22
CA ASN A 270 -7.27 -28.90 -19.59
C ASN A 270 -6.25 -29.70 -20.43
N ILE A 271 -5.37 -30.39 -19.75
CA ILE A 271 -4.40 -31.30 -20.38
C ILE A 271 -4.65 -32.74 -19.94
N ASN A 272 -4.13 -33.69 -20.70
CA ASN A 272 -4.22 -35.09 -20.36
C ASN A 272 -3.66 -35.37 -18.95
N GLY A 273 -4.35 -36.21 -18.18
CA GLY A 273 -3.95 -36.48 -16.79
C GLY A 273 -4.51 -35.51 -15.76
N GLY A 274 -5.54 -34.72 -16.12
CA GLY A 274 -6.27 -33.85 -15.17
C GLY A 274 -5.62 -32.51 -14.85
N GLY A 275 -4.43 -32.27 -15.37
CA GLY A 275 -3.71 -31.00 -15.15
C GLY A 275 -4.30 -29.78 -15.94
N ILE A 276 -3.74 -28.63 -15.72
CA ILE A 276 -4.14 -27.36 -16.38
C ILE A 276 -2.91 -26.71 -17.03
N GLU A 277 -3.07 -26.26 -18.25
CA GLU A 277 -2.13 -25.35 -18.91
C GLU A 277 -2.70 -23.94 -18.93
N VAL A 278 -1.89 -22.96 -18.51
CA VAL A 278 -2.25 -21.54 -18.47
C VAL A 278 -1.32 -20.80 -19.40
N ARG A 279 -1.91 -20.03 -20.32
CA ARG A 279 -1.19 -19.13 -21.25
C ARG A 279 -1.56 -17.70 -20.93
N LEU A 280 -0.55 -16.86 -20.80
CA LEU A 280 -0.74 -15.45 -20.53
C LEU A 280 0.41 -14.63 -21.15
N ASP A 281 0.10 -13.38 -21.50
CA ASP A 281 1.09 -12.41 -21.92
C ASP A 281 1.40 -11.50 -20.73
N VAL A 282 2.69 -11.33 -20.42
CA VAL A 282 3.17 -10.50 -19.31
C VAL A 282 4.17 -9.49 -19.82
N ALA A 283 4.19 -8.31 -19.26
CA ALA A 283 5.13 -7.27 -19.67
C ALA A 283 6.59 -7.65 -19.38
N SER A 284 6.84 -8.45 -18.34
CA SER A 284 8.15 -9.02 -18.03
C SER A 284 8.02 -10.30 -17.19
N GLU A 285 8.73 -11.35 -17.63
CA GLU A 285 8.84 -12.61 -16.91
C GLU A 285 9.49 -12.45 -15.50
N VAL A 286 10.28 -11.38 -15.31
CA VAL A 286 11.07 -11.18 -14.08
C VAL A 286 10.18 -11.09 -12.84
N GLU A 287 9.02 -10.46 -12.95
CA GLU A 287 8.09 -10.32 -11.82
C GLU A 287 7.34 -11.62 -11.47
N MET A 288 7.21 -12.54 -12.42
CA MET A 288 6.60 -13.83 -12.17
C MET A 288 7.51 -14.77 -11.35
N ARG A 289 8.83 -14.57 -11.38
CA ARG A 289 9.80 -15.48 -10.75
C ARG A 289 9.52 -15.74 -9.27
N PRO A 290 9.27 -14.74 -8.40
CA PRO A 290 8.95 -14.99 -7.00
C PRO A 290 7.61 -15.71 -6.82
N TRP A 291 6.64 -15.44 -7.69
CA TRP A 291 5.34 -16.10 -7.66
C TRP A 291 5.45 -17.58 -8.09
N LEU A 292 6.19 -17.86 -9.15
CA LEU A 292 6.45 -19.23 -9.59
C LEU A 292 7.17 -20.06 -8.51
N MET A 293 8.11 -19.45 -7.79
CA MET A 293 8.81 -20.09 -6.68
C MET A 293 7.88 -20.56 -5.55
N ARG A 294 6.72 -19.93 -5.35
CA ARG A 294 5.73 -20.37 -4.35
C ARG A 294 5.06 -21.71 -4.71
N TRP A 295 4.99 -22.04 -6.00
CA TRP A 295 4.43 -23.29 -6.47
C TRP A 295 5.41 -24.47 -6.31
N GLY A 296 6.71 -24.19 -6.15
CA GLY A 296 7.76 -25.19 -5.99
C GLY A 296 7.76 -26.19 -7.16
N SER A 297 7.57 -27.48 -6.86
CA SER A 297 7.50 -28.54 -7.86
C SER A 297 6.13 -28.67 -8.57
N ASN A 298 5.16 -27.84 -8.22
CA ASN A 298 3.80 -27.91 -8.74
C ASN A 298 3.55 -27.01 -9.94
N VAL A 299 4.58 -26.40 -10.51
CA VAL A 299 4.50 -25.64 -11.75
C VAL A 299 5.67 -25.98 -12.66
N GLU A 300 5.39 -26.19 -13.93
CA GLU A 300 6.38 -26.28 -14.98
C GLU A 300 6.24 -25.09 -15.93
N VAL A 301 7.32 -24.34 -16.12
CA VAL A 301 7.39 -23.28 -17.14
C VAL A 301 7.70 -23.95 -18.48
N LEU A 302 6.82 -23.80 -19.46
CA LEU A 302 7.01 -24.29 -20.84
C LEU A 302 7.62 -23.20 -21.70
N GLU A 303 7.13 -21.96 -21.60
CA GLU A 303 7.58 -20.79 -22.34
C GLU A 303 7.66 -19.58 -21.39
N PRO A 304 8.60 -18.62 -21.61
CA PRO A 304 9.68 -18.69 -22.58
C PRO A 304 10.86 -19.53 -22.09
N PRO A 305 11.78 -19.96 -22.99
CA PRO A 305 12.96 -20.72 -22.58
C PRO A 305 13.85 -20.05 -21.56
N SER A 306 13.95 -18.71 -21.60
CA SER A 306 14.69 -17.90 -20.62
C SER A 306 14.16 -18.06 -19.20
N LEU A 307 12.85 -17.96 -19.01
CA LEU A 307 12.20 -18.15 -17.72
C LEU A 307 12.35 -19.59 -17.23
N ARG A 308 12.15 -20.57 -18.13
CA ARG A 308 12.35 -21.99 -17.82
C ARG A 308 13.77 -22.26 -17.32
N ALA A 309 14.78 -21.76 -18.03
CA ALA A 309 16.18 -21.95 -17.66
C ALA A 309 16.48 -21.31 -16.29
N HIS A 310 15.99 -20.08 -16.07
CA HIS A 310 16.16 -19.39 -14.79
C HIS A 310 15.52 -20.15 -13.62
N MET A 311 14.32 -20.69 -13.80
CA MET A 311 13.63 -21.47 -12.77
C MET A 311 14.39 -22.79 -12.48
N ALA A 312 14.87 -23.47 -13.52
CA ALA A 312 15.66 -24.69 -13.37
C ALA A 312 16.95 -24.45 -12.57
N GLU A 313 17.68 -23.37 -12.89
CA GLU A 313 18.89 -22.98 -12.18
C GLU A 313 18.59 -22.63 -10.72
N THR A 314 17.57 -21.82 -10.49
CA THR A 314 17.20 -21.35 -9.13
C THR A 314 16.76 -22.52 -8.24
N LEU A 315 15.94 -23.45 -8.79
CA LEU A 315 15.47 -24.62 -8.04
C LEU A 315 16.61 -25.61 -7.79
N ALA A 316 17.52 -25.81 -8.74
CA ALA A 316 18.71 -26.64 -8.54
C ALA A 316 19.61 -26.05 -7.43
N ALA A 317 19.86 -24.73 -7.44
CA ALA A 317 20.61 -24.06 -6.40
C ALA A 317 19.92 -24.20 -5.02
N ALA A 318 18.61 -24.04 -4.97
CA ALA A 318 17.85 -24.24 -3.73
C ALA A 318 17.96 -25.69 -3.23
N ALA A 319 17.81 -26.70 -4.09
CA ALA A 319 17.95 -28.10 -3.73
C ALA A 319 19.36 -28.42 -3.17
N ALA A 320 20.39 -27.83 -3.76
CA ALA A 320 21.78 -28.02 -3.31
C ALA A 320 22.00 -27.51 -1.87
N LEU A 321 21.33 -26.43 -1.45
CA LEU A 321 21.41 -25.94 -0.05
C LEU A 321 20.88 -26.96 0.95
N TYR A 322 19.82 -27.68 0.61
CA TYR A 322 19.26 -28.71 1.48
C TYR A 322 20.05 -30.03 1.43
N ALA A 323 20.66 -30.37 0.30
CA ALA A 323 21.51 -31.54 0.16
C ALA A 323 22.85 -31.41 0.92
N SER A 324 23.42 -30.19 0.94
CA SER A 324 24.72 -29.91 1.56
C SER A 324 24.66 -29.73 3.09
N ASN A 325 23.48 -29.56 3.68
CA ASN A 325 23.30 -29.34 5.11
C ASN A 325 22.17 -30.23 5.66
N PRO A 326 22.37 -31.55 5.82
CA PRO A 326 21.41 -32.39 6.52
C PRO A 326 21.33 -31.85 7.96
N GLY A 327 20.22 -31.14 8.25
CA GLY A 327 20.00 -30.48 9.51
C GLY A 327 20.36 -31.38 10.69
N LYS A 328 21.26 -30.94 11.55
CA LYS A 328 21.47 -31.62 12.82
C LYS A 328 20.12 -31.65 13.53
N PRO A 329 19.61 -32.83 13.91
CA PRO A 329 18.38 -32.89 14.68
C PRO A 329 18.58 -32.10 15.96
N GLY A 330 17.75 -31.06 16.14
CA GLY A 330 17.79 -30.20 17.32
C GLY A 330 17.77 -31.06 18.57
N ARG A 331 18.77 -30.88 19.43
CA ARG A 331 18.72 -31.42 20.79
C ARG A 331 17.46 -30.86 21.44
N LYS A 332 16.60 -31.80 21.88
CA LYS A 332 15.46 -31.54 22.74
C LYS A 332 15.89 -30.89 24.05
#